data_dc23ddfe58c3cd36595dde26f96cc1fe
#
_entry.id   dc23ddfe58c3cd36595dde26f96cc1fe
#
_cell.length_a   1.000
_cell.length_b   1.000
_cell.length_c   1.000
_cell.angle_alpha   90.00
_cell.angle_beta   90.00
_cell.angle_gamma   90.00
#
_symmetry.space_group_name_H-M   'P 1'
#
loop_
_entity.id
_entity.type
_entity.pdbx_description
1 polymer ?
#
loop_
_entity_poly.entity_id
_entity_poly.type
_entity_poly.pdbx_seq_one_letter_code
_entity_poly.pdbx_strand_id
1 'polypeptide(L)'
;NGSNPNGANVFTGAMPIGAYTNYTVTTVNVASGGDSRETIQSIKNNAPLSFAAQNRLITTNDYKAVLSKEYPQASSIAVWGGEDEIPKVYGKVLVSIKPKTGYYISDSEKQRIINELILPKSVLSVKSDIIDPDYIFLRLSVEVKYNKNKTVLSSDALKNAIATTIYSYQVTDLDKFDGVFNTSPIIQNILAIDKSIVSCDINVRLSKKIDPTFNVKRTYTIQFGNKLLRGGIDSQLQSDEFYVLDAGNTQRLVNLEEVPNSYTGIEKITITNPGYGYTEIPTVTITGDGSGATAVATII
;
A
#
# COMPACT_ATOMS: atom_id res chain seq x y z
N ASN A 1 2.00 18.74 -26.73
CA ASN A 1 2.79 18.64 -25.52
C ASN A 1 1.85 18.58 -24.31
N GLY A 2 2.23 17.87 -23.28
CA GLY A 2 1.43 17.64 -22.08
C GLY A 2 0.57 16.36 -22.17
N SER A 3 -0.38 16.21 -21.23
CA SER A 3 -1.27 15.05 -21.13
C SER A 3 -2.45 15.09 -22.11
N ASN A 4 -2.72 16.23 -22.75
CA ASN A 4 -3.88 16.40 -23.63
C ASN A 4 -3.94 15.42 -24.83
N PRO A 5 -2.81 15.01 -25.46
CA PRO A 5 -2.84 14.03 -26.53
C PRO A 5 -3.04 12.59 -26.07
N ASN A 6 -2.96 12.31 -24.77
CA ASN A 6 -3.15 10.96 -24.26
C ASN A 6 -4.56 10.45 -24.58
N GLY A 7 -4.65 9.23 -25.10
CA GLY A 7 -5.90 8.65 -25.54
C GLY A 7 -6.28 8.95 -27.00
N ALA A 8 -5.52 9.80 -27.71
CA ALA A 8 -5.78 10.04 -29.11
C ALA A 8 -5.52 8.77 -29.93
N ASN A 9 -6.53 8.37 -30.69
CA ASN A 9 -6.50 7.15 -31.51
C ASN A 9 -6.79 7.41 -32.98
N VAL A 10 -7.07 8.66 -33.36
CA VAL A 10 -7.31 9.06 -34.74
C VAL A 10 -6.30 10.14 -35.13
N PHE A 11 -5.52 9.86 -36.18
CA PHE A 11 -4.56 10.81 -36.73
C PHE A 11 -4.83 10.99 -38.21
N THR A 12 -4.88 12.23 -38.65
CA THR A 12 -5.06 12.57 -40.07
C THR A 12 -3.80 13.27 -40.60
N GLY A 13 -3.33 12.83 -41.76
CA GLY A 13 -2.25 13.52 -42.44
C GLY A 13 -2.80 14.76 -43.18
N ALA A 14 -2.23 15.92 -42.89
CA ALA A 14 -2.64 17.17 -43.49
C ALA A 14 -1.80 17.59 -44.72
N MET A 15 -0.69 16.91 -44.97
CA MET A 15 0.24 17.26 -46.04
C MET A 15 0.59 16.06 -46.93
N PRO A 16 0.84 16.28 -48.23
CA PRO A 16 1.32 15.20 -49.12
C PRO A 16 2.66 14.62 -48.61
N ILE A 17 2.80 13.30 -48.73
CA ILE A 17 4.08 12.61 -48.42
C ILE A 17 4.75 12.34 -49.75
N GLY A 18 5.70 13.20 -50.15
CA GLY A 18 6.32 13.15 -51.46
C GLY A 18 5.33 13.38 -52.61
N ALA A 19 5.20 12.40 -53.52
CA ALA A 19 4.25 12.44 -54.63
C ALA A 19 2.84 11.91 -54.29
N TYR A 20 2.63 11.43 -53.06
CA TYR A 20 1.37 10.81 -52.64
C TYR A 20 0.48 11.83 -51.95
N THR A 21 -0.70 12.09 -52.52
CA THR A 21 -1.73 12.98 -51.99
C THR A 21 -2.84 12.24 -51.24
N ASN A 22 -3.03 10.95 -51.57
CA ASN A 22 -4.04 10.10 -50.92
C ASN A 22 -3.34 8.97 -50.16
N TYR A 23 -3.39 9.00 -48.88
CA TYR A 23 -2.90 7.95 -47.97
C TYR A 23 -3.83 7.82 -46.74
N THR A 24 -3.87 6.62 -46.25
CA THR A 24 -4.64 6.32 -45.01
C THR A 24 -3.66 6.19 -43.87
N VAL A 25 -3.96 6.89 -42.76
CA VAL A 25 -3.21 6.75 -41.51
C VAL A 25 -3.91 5.76 -40.63
N THR A 26 -3.25 4.65 -40.30
CA THR A 26 -3.77 3.64 -39.38
C THR A 26 -3.03 3.77 -38.04
N THR A 27 -3.78 3.94 -36.97
CA THR A 27 -3.20 4.01 -35.63
C THR A 27 -2.83 2.60 -35.16
N VAL A 28 -1.57 2.37 -34.87
CA VAL A 28 -1.08 1.09 -34.32
C VAL A 28 -1.28 1.07 -32.80
N ASN A 29 -0.95 2.19 -32.13
CA ASN A 29 -1.10 2.35 -30.70
C ASN A 29 -1.73 3.71 -30.38
N VAL A 30 -2.55 3.74 -29.34
CA VAL A 30 -3.13 4.98 -28.82
C VAL A 30 -2.02 5.87 -28.26
N ALA A 31 -2.11 7.18 -28.50
CA ALA A 31 -1.15 8.13 -27.97
C ALA A 31 -1.10 8.08 -26.44
N SER A 32 0.09 7.92 -25.87
CA SER A 32 0.33 7.83 -24.44
C SER A 32 1.67 8.46 -24.05
N GLY A 33 1.93 8.59 -22.75
CA GLY A 33 3.22 9.11 -22.25
C GLY A 33 3.31 10.63 -22.18
N GLY A 34 2.25 11.35 -22.49
CA GLY A 34 2.18 12.79 -22.22
C GLY A 34 1.86 13.06 -20.75
N ASP A 35 2.54 14.02 -20.13
CA ASP A 35 2.27 14.42 -18.74
C ASP A 35 2.33 15.96 -18.62
N SER A 36 1.86 16.45 -17.47
CA SER A 36 1.99 17.86 -17.09
C SER A 36 3.45 18.25 -16.95
N ARG A 37 3.73 19.55 -17.03
CA ARG A 37 5.08 20.06 -16.80
C ARG A 37 5.54 19.67 -15.39
N GLU A 38 6.73 19.09 -15.31
CA GLU A 38 7.35 18.74 -14.04
C GLU A 38 7.53 19.97 -13.14
N THR A 39 7.24 19.82 -11.85
CA THR A 39 7.39 20.90 -10.87
C THR A 39 8.88 21.14 -10.56
N ILE A 40 9.23 22.37 -10.17
CA ILE A 40 10.61 22.71 -9.76
C ILE A 40 11.08 21.83 -8.60
N GLN A 41 10.19 21.48 -7.67
CA GLN A 41 10.53 20.63 -6.54
C GLN A 41 10.84 19.21 -6.98
N SER A 42 10.08 18.68 -7.92
CA SER A 42 10.33 17.36 -8.53
C SER A 42 11.68 17.34 -9.24
N ILE A 43 11.98 18.39 -10.04
CA ILE A 43 13.27 18.52 -10.73
C ILE A 43 14.44 18.56 -9.73
N LYS A 44 14.31 19.34 -8.65
CA LYS A 44 15.35 19.43 -7.61
C LYS A 44 15.62 18.07 -6.94
N ASN A 45 14.60 17.27 -6.74
CA ASN A 45 14.73 15.95 -6.13
C ASN A 45 15.28 14.90 -7.11
N ASN A 46 14.80 14.91 -8.34
CA ASN A 46 15.10 13.85 -9.31
C ASN A 46 16.36 14.09 -10.13
N ALA A 47 16.74 15.35 -10.40
CA ALA A 47 17.90 15.66 -11.24
C ALA A 47 19.24 15.14 -10.67
N PRO A 48 19.54 15.29 -9.36
CA PRO A 48 20.76 14.73 -8.78
C PRO A 48 20.80 13.20 -8.87
N LEU A 49 19.66 12.52 -8.62
CA LEU A 49 19.55 11.08 -8.69
C LEU A 49 19.73 10.58 -10.13
N SER A 50 19.11 11.24 -11.10
CA SER A 50 19.25 10.91 -12.52
C SER A 50 20.68 11.12 -13.01
N PHE A 51 21.37 12.17 -12.54
CA PHE A 51 22.77 12.41 -12.84
C PHE A 51 23.69 11.35 -12.22
N ALA A 52 23.47 10.99 -10.96
CA ALA A 52 24.25 9.96 -10.26
C ALA A 52 24.08 8.56 -10.91
N ALA A 53 22.88 8.21 -11.33
CA ALA A 53 22.57 6.94 -11.99
C ALA A 53 23.30 6.77 -13.35
N GLN A 54 23.62 7.87 -14.05
CA GLN A 54 24.25 7.86 -15.38
C GLN A 54 23.55 6.88 -16.36
N ASN A 55 22.23 6.77 -16.24
CA ASN A 55 21.40 5.89 -17.05
C ASN A 55 21.74 4.37 -16.88
N ARG A 56 22.28 3.97 -15.73
CA ARG A 56 22.56 2.58 -15.34
C ARG A 56 21.72 2.18 -14.16
N LEU A 57 21.36 0.90 -14.07
CA LEU A 57 20.55 0.33 -13.00
C LEU A 57 21.42 -0.55 -12.12
N ILE A 58 22.02 0.02 -11.07
CA ILE A 58 22.91 -0.66 -10.12
C ILE A 58 22.30 -0.66 -8.72
N THR A 59 21.86 0.49 -8.26
CA THR A 59 21.26 0.66 -6.93
C THR A 59 19.73 0.78 -7.03
N THR A 60 19.04 0.54 -5.93
CA THR A 60 17.57 0.72 -5.84
C THR A 60 17.14 2.15 -6.21
N ASN A 61 17.96 3.15 -5.89
CA ASN A 61 17.71 4.54 -6.23
C ASN A 61 17.85 4.81 -7.74
N ASP A 62 18.80 4.13 -8.42
CA ASP A 62 18.95 4.25 -9.86
C ASP A 62 17.72 3.71 -10.59
N TYR A 63 17.20 2.54 -10.14
CA TYR A 63 15.94 2.00 -10.65
C TYR A 63 14.78 2.97 -10.47
N LYS A 64 14.63 3.54 -9.27
CA LYS A 64 13.58 4.54 -9.00
C LYS A 64 13.72 5.75 -9.91
N ALA A 65 14.94 6.32 -10.02
CA ALA A 65 15.19 7.52 -10.82
C ALA A 65 14.93 7.29 -12.31
N VAL A 66 15.45 6.19 -12.86
CA VAL A 66 15.29 5.86 -14.29
C VAL A 66 13.83 5.54 -14.62
N LEU A 67 13.17 4.70 -13.81
CA LEU A 67 11.78 4.31 -14.05
C LEU A 67 10.82 5.50 -13.86
N SER A 68 11.04 6.38 -12.88
CA SER A 68 10.22 7.58 -12.70
C SER A 68 10.32 8.53 -13.91
N LYS A 69 11.48 8.58 -14.55
CA LYS A 69 11.72 9.40 -15.74
C LYS A 69 11.13 8.77 -17.01
N GLU A 70 11.39 7.47 -17.22
CA GLU A 70 11.07 6.77 -18.48
C GLU A 70 9.61 6.25 -18.49
N TYR A 71 8.99 6.10 -17.31
CA TYR A 71 7.63 5.64 -17.15
C TYR A 71 6.78 6.65 -16.34
N PRO A 72 6.40 7.78 -16.93
CA PRO A 72 5.67 8.85 -16.24
C PRO A 72 4.25 8.47 -15.81
N GLN A 73 3.74 7.32 -16.21
CA GLN A 73 2.44 6.77 -15.79
C GLN A 73 2.49 6.17 -14.38
N ALA A 74 3.68 5.98 -13.80
CA ALA A 74 3.82 5.61 -12.41
C ALA A 74 3.45 6.77 -11.48
N SER A 75 2.67 6.47 -10.44
CA SER A 75 2.42 7.38 -9.32
C SER A 75 3.51 7.22 -8.26
N SER A 76 3.91 5.98 -7.99
CA SER A 76 4.96 5.64 -7.04
C SER A 76 5.68 4.37 -7.47
N ILE A 77 6.96 4.25 -7.13
CA ILE A 77 7.80 3.10 -7.47
C ILE A 77 8.54 2.65 -6.21
N ALA A 78 8.43 1.37 -5.87
CA ALA A 78 9.23 0.71 -4.85
C ALA A 78 10.20 -0.26 -5.51
N VAL A 79 11.43 -0.31 -5.02
CA VAL A 79 12.48 -1.21 -5.51
C VAL A 79 13.25 -1.75 -4.33
N TRP A 80 13.47 -3.06 -4.28
CA TRP A 80 14.26 -3.73 -3.24
C TRP A 80 14.96 -4.96 -3.80
N GLY A 81 15.96 -5.44 -3.08
CA GLY A 81 16.67 -6.68 -3.43
C GLY A 81 15.86 -7.91 -3.04
N GLY A 82 16.02 -9.00 -3.76
CA GLY A 82 15.37 -10.26 -3.41
C GLY A 82 15.90 -10.88 -2.11
N GLU A 83 17.00 -10.38 -1.56
CA GLU A 83 17.49 -10.74 -0.22
C GLU A 83 16.60 -10.26 0.92
N ASP A 84 15.75 -9.25 0.66
CA ASP A 84 14.77 -8.72 1.62
C ASP A 84 13.47 -9.53 1.63
N GLU A 85 13.28 -10.46 0.67
CA GLU A 85 12.11 -11.32 0.59
C GLU A 85 12.16 -12.50 1.59
N ILE A 86 10.98 -13.03 1.89
CA ILE A 86 10.82 -14.25 2.69
C ILE A 86 9.99 -15.27 1.88
N PRO A 87 10.61 -16.35 1.36
CA PRO A 87 12.02 -16.74 1.42
C PRO A 87 12.94 -15.87 0.57
N LYS A 88 14.19 -15.71 0.97
CA LYS A 88 15.19 -14.89 0.26
C LYS A 88 15.47 -15.42 -1.13
N VAL A 89 15.52 -14.53 -2.12
CA VAL A 89 15.80 -14.83 -3.53
C VAL A 89 16.98 -13.98 -4.00
N TYR A 90 18.18 -14.55 -3.97
CA TYR A 90 19.40 -13.85 -4.37
C TYR A 90 19.50 -13.65 -5.89
N GLY A 91 20.16 -12.57 -6.31
CA GLY A 91 20.37 -12.23 -7.72
C GLY A 91 19.12 -11.67 -8.42
N LYS A 92 18.11 -11.29 -7.65
CA LYS A 92 16.91 -10.61 -8.15
C LYS A 92 16.78 -9.21 -7.59
N VAL A 93 16.25 -8.31 -8.41
CA VAL A 93 15.70 -7.01 -8.00
C VAL A 93 14.21 -7.04 -8.26
N LEU A 94 13.46 -6.71 -7.23
CA LEU A 94 12.01 -6.63 -7.29
C LEU A 94 11.58 -5.17 -7.41
N VAL A 95 10.69 -4.93 -8.36
CA VAL A 95 10.14 -3.61 -8.64
C VAL A 95 8.64 -3.68 -8.47
N SER A 96 8.06 -2.77 -7.71
CA SER A 96 6.61 -2.60 -7.64
C SER A 96 6.26 -1.20 -8.10
N ILE A 97 5.31 -1.12 -9.03
CA ILE A 97 4.91 0.14 -9.65
C ILE A 97 3.43 0.37 -9.40
N LYS A 98 3.11 1.48 -8.74
CA LYS A 98 1.75 1.95 -8.61
C LYS A 98 1.43 2.87 -9.78
N PRO A 99 0.45 2.51 -10.64
CA PRO A 99 0.04 3.39 -11.74
C PRO A 99 -0.75 4.60 -11.23
N LYS A 100 -0.74 5.71 -11.99
CA LYS A 100 -1.57 6.89 -11.71
C LYS A 100 -3.06 6.59 -11.84
N THR A 101 -3.43 5.63 -12.69
CA THR A 101 -4.81 5.22 -12.93
C THR A 101 -4.94 3.72 -12.75
N GLY A 102 -5.91 3.28 -11.95
CA GLY A 102 -6.10 1.86 -11.62
C GLY A 102 -5.21 1.39 -10.47
N TYR A 103 -5.23 0.09 -10.24
CA TYR A 103 -4.48 -0.56 -9.14
C TYR A 103 -3.25 -1.32 -9.64
N TYR A 104 -3.33 -1.92 -10.81
CA TYR A 104 -2.31 -2.82 -11.34
C TYR A 104 -1.94 -2.47 -12.77
N ILE A 105 -0.74 -2.83 -13.15
CA ILE A 105 -0.24 -2.75 -14.52
C ILE A 105 -0.49 -4.10 -15.19
N SER A 106 -0.87 -4.11 -16.46
CA SER A 106 -1.04 -5.36 -17.20
C SER A 106 0.27 -6.13 -17.36
N ASP A 107 0.20 -7.45 -17.46
CA ASP A 107 1.41 -8.28 -17.61
C ASP A 107 2.18 -7.96 -18.90
N SER A 108 1.48 -7.59 -19.97
CA SER A 108 2.12 -7.13 -21.21
C SER A 108 2.92 -5.85 -20.99
N GLU A 109 2.40 -4.92 -20.22
CA GLU A 109 3.08 -3.66 -19.89
C GLU A 109 4.26 -3.89 -18.94
N LYS A 110 4.13 -4.81 -17.97
CA LYS A 110 5.27 -5.23 -17.12
C LYS A 110 6.41 -5.78 -17.97
N GLN A 111 6.10 -6.67 -18.93
CA GLN A 111 7.11 -7.23 -19.84
C GLN A 111 7.74 -6.14 -20.72
N ARG A 112 6.96 -5.19 -21.21
CA ARG A 112 7.48 -4.05 -21.97
C ARG A 112 8.48 -3.23 -21.15
N ILE A 113 8.13 -2.88 -19.91
CA ILE A 113 9.00 -2.13 -19.00
C ILE A 113 10.29 -2.90 -18.74
N ILE A 114 10.20 -4.20 -18.47
CA ILE A 114 11.39 -5.04 -18.27
C ILE A 114 12.28 -5.02 -19.52
N ASN A 115 11.73 -5.29 -20.68
CA ASN A 115 12.51 -5.49 -21.90
C ASN A 115 13.07 -4.18 -22.47
N GLU A 116 12.31 -3.09 -22.42
CA GLU A 116 12.67 -1.83 -23.06
C GLU A 116 13.37 -0.84 -22.11
N LEU A 117 13.00 -0.83 -20.84
CA LEU A 117 13.51 0.17 -19.89
C LEU A 117 14.55 -0.39 -18.91
N ILE A 118 14.40 -1.64 -18.45
CA ILE A 118 15.26 -2.22 -17.42
C ILE A 118 16.43 -2.98 -18.02
N LEU A 119 16.17 -4.00 -18.83
CA LEU A 119 17.21 -4.89 -19.37
C LEU A 119 18.36 -4.17 -20.07
N PRO A 120 18.13 -3.15 -20.91
CA PRO A 120 19.23 -2.47 -21.61
C PRO A 120 20.18 -1.70 -20.70
N LYS A 121 19.77 -1.44 -19.45
CA LYS A 121 20.48 -0.60 -18.49
C LYS A 121 20.93 -1.36 -17.23
N SER A 122 20.47 -2.60 -17.07
CA SER A 122 20.75 -3.45 -15.91
C SER A 122 22.09 -4.18 -16.01
N VAL A 123 22.58 -4.67 -14.87
CA VAL A 123 23.78 -5.51 -14.79
C VAL A 123 23.43 -6.93 -15.22
N LEU A 124 24.30 -7.57 -16.01
CA LEU A 124 24.07 -8.90 -16.62
C LEU A 124 23.72 -10.02 -15.62
N SER A 125 24.22 -9.95 -14.39
CA SER A 125 24.02 -10.98 -13.37
C SER A 125 22.75 -10.80 -12.53
N VAL A 126 22.01 -9.68 -12.70
CA VAL A 126 20.84 -9.35 -11.91
C VAL A 126 19.59 -9.45 -12.77
N LYS A 127 18.63 -10.25 -12.32
CA LYS A 127 17.31 -10.36 -12.96
C LYS A 127 16.31 -9.44 -12.24
N SER A 128 15.62 -8.63 -13.02
CA SER A 128 14.55 -7.78 -12.50
C SER A 128 13.19 -8.41 -12.74
N ASP A 129 12.31 -8.29 -11.76
CA ASP A 129 10.93 -8.78 -11.82
C ASP A 129 9.98 -7.68 -11.35
N ILE A 130 8.82 -7.55 -12.00
CA ILE A 130 7.82 -6.54 -11.62
C ILE A 130 6.65 -7.26 -10.95
N ILE A 131 6.45 -6.94 -9.66
CA ILE A 131 5.38 -7.50 -8.85
C ILE A 131 4.28 -6.46 -8.64
N ASP A 132 3.06 -6.96 -8.44
CA ASP A 132 1.92 -6.10 -8.18
C ASP A 132 2.00 -5.45 -6.79
N PRO A 133 1.57 -4.18 -6.67
CA PRO A 133 1.47 -3.52 -5.37
C PRO A 133 0.49 -4.23 -4.44
N ASP A 134 0.84 -4.35 -3.17
CA ASP A 134 -0.02 -4.85 -2.14
C ASP A 134 -0.72 -3.68 -1.42
N TYR A 135 -2.05 -3.61 -1.52
CA TYR A 135 -2.83 -2.49 -1.01
C TYR A 135 -3.46 -2.79 0.35
N ILE A 136 -3.32 -1.85 1.26
CA ILE A 136 -4.09 -1.78 2.49
C ILE A 136 -5.08 -0.62 2.36
N PHE A 137 -6.35 -0.92 2.46
CA PHE A 137 -7.41 0.08 2.39
C PHE A 137 -7.77 0.58 3.77
N LEU A 138 -7.83 1.90 3.92
CA LEU A 138 -8.27 2.56 5.14
C LEU A 138 -9.76 2.90 5.02
N ARG A 139 -10.56 2.42 5.95
CA ARG A 139 -11.95 2.82 6.12
C ARG A 139 -12.02 3.80 7.28
N LEU A 140 -12.38 5.04 6.98
CA LEU A 140 -12.49 6.09 7.97
C LEU A 140 -13.97 6.36 8.28
N SER A 141 -14.31 6.31 9.55
CA SER A 141 -15.57 6.83 10.07
C SER A 141 -15.27 8.14 10.81
N VAL A 142 -15.74 9.25 10.25
CA VAL A 142 -15.41 10.60 10.74
C VAL A 142 -16.65 11.21 11.34
N GLU A 143 -16.62 11.50 12.62
CA GLU A 143 -17.64 12.25 13.35
C GLU A 143 -17.18 13.67 13.60
N VAL A 144 -17.98 14.65 13.12
CA VAL A 144 -17.66 16.06 13.30
C VAL A 144 -18.80 16.77 14.02
N LYS A 145 -18.46 17.43 15.14
CA LYS A 145 -19.39 18.30 15.86
C LYS A 145 -19.15 19.75 15.46
N TYR A 146 -20.23 20.44 15.04
CA TYR A 146 -20.15 21.83 14.61
C TYR A 146 -21.29 22.68 15.19
N ASN A 147 -21.05 23.98 15.29
CA ASN A 147 -22.05 24.94 15.77
C ASN A 147 -22.74 25.62 14.57
N LYS A 148 -24.02 25.31 14.37
CA LYS A 148 -24.81 25.85 13.26
C LYS A 148 -24.89 27.39 13.23
N ASN A 149 -24.76 28.04 14.38
CA ASN A 149 -24.87 29.50 14.47
C ASN A 149 -23.56 30.22 14.09
N LYS A 150 -22.47 29.50 13.88
CA LYS A 150 -21.14 30.06 13.52
C LYS A 150 -20.73 29.79 12.08
N THR A 151 -21.58 29.19 11.28
CA THR A 151 -21.30 28.89 9.87
C THR A 151 -22.42 29.40 8.98
N VAL A 152 -22.06 29.80 7.78
CA VAL A 152 -22.99 30.08 6.69
C VAL A 152 -23.14 28.88 5.74
N LEU A 153 -22.34 27.82 5.95
CA LEU A 153 -22.35 26.63 5.13
C LEU A 153 -23.49 25.68 5.53
N SER A 154 -24.11 25.06 4.56
CA SER A 154 -25.05 23.98 4.82
C SER A 154 -24.32 22.72 5.32
N SER A 155 -25.05 21.81 5.99
CA SER A 155 -24.53 20.53 6.43
C SER A 155 -23.87 19.73 5.32
N ASP A 156 -24.46 19.75 4.12
CA ASP A 156 -23.93 19.01 2.97
C ASP A 156 -22.70 19.67 2.36
N ALA A 157 -22.63 21.00 2.38
CA ALA A 157 -21.43 21.73 1.97
C ALA A 157 -20.24 21.42 2.90
N LEU A 158 -20.48 21.36 4.23
CA LEU A 158 -19.46 20.94 5.21
C LEU A 158 -19.01 19.49 4.97
N LYS A 159 -19.95 18.56 4.77
CA LYS A 159 -19.61 17.16 4.45
C LYS A 159 -18.75 17.05 3.20
N ASN A 160 -19.11 17.76 2.14
CA ASN A 160 -18.34 17.74 0.89
C ASN A 160 -16.94 18.34 1.08
N ALA A 161 -16.81 19.42 1.84
CA ALA A 161 -15.51 20.02 2.14
C ALA A 161 -14.63 19.05 2.95
N ILE A 162 -15.19 18.37 3.94
CA ILE A 162 -14.50 17.35 4.73
C ILE A 162 -14.05 16.19 3.83
N ALA A 163 -14.95 15.67 2.98
CA ALA A 163 -14.63 14.59 2.05
C ALA A 163 -13.51 15.00 1.08
N THR A 164 -13.53 16.22 0.56
CA THR A 164 -12.46 16.75 -0.30
C THR A 164 -11.14 16.85 0.42
N THR A 165 -11.14 17.28 1.70
CA THR A 165 -9.93 17.37 2.53
C THR A 165 -9.32 15.99 2.78
N ILE A 166 -10.14 14.99 3.08
CA ILE A 166 -9.69 13.59 3.27
C ILE A 166 -9.12 13.04 1.97
N TYR A 167 -9.80 13.29 0.84
CA TYR A 167 -9.32 12.86 -0.48
C TYR A 167 -8.00 13.52 -0.86
N SER A 168 -7.82 14.81 -0.57
CA SER A 168 -6.55 15.50 -0.79
C SER A 168 -5.41 14.88 0.02
N TYR A 169 -5.67 14.54 1.29
CA TYR A 169 -4.69 13.84 2.13
C TYR A 169 -4.35 12.45 1.58
N GLN A 170 -5.33 11.71 1.09
CA GLN A 170 -5.09 10.43 0.42
C GLN A 170 -4.10 10.60 -0.74
N VAL A 171 -4.35 11.55 -1.64
CA VAL A 171 -3.55 11.75 -2.85
C VAL A 171 -2.12 12.23 -2.53
N THR A 172 -1.97 13.13 -1.54
CA THR A 172 -0.66 13.73 -1.23
C THR A 172 0.22 12.85 -0.35
N ASP A 173 -0.37 12.17 0.64
CA ASP A 173 0.39 11.53 1.71
C ASP A 173 0.33 10.00 1.68
N LEU A 174 -0.80 9.41 1.27
CA LEU A 174 -0.99 7.96 1.35
C LEU A 174 -0.76 7.23 0.03
N ASP A 175 -0.98 7.89 -1.09
CA ASP A 175 -1.01 7.25 -2.41
C ASP A 175 0.39 6.96 -2.98
N LYS A 176 1.29 6.49 -2.11
CA LYS A 176 2.69 6.15 -2.36
C LYS A 176 3.14 4.98 -1.46
N PHE A 177 4.20 4.27 -1.85
CA PHE A 177 4.69 3.10 -1.11
C PHE A 177 5.21 3.41 0.30
N ASP A 178 5.75 4.60 0.51
CA ASP A 178 6.24 5.09 1.80
C ASP A 178 5.24 5.97 2.54
N GLY A 179 3.95 5.91 2.13
CA GLY A 179 2.87 6.65 2.77
C GLY A 179 2.62 6.19 4.20
N VAL A 180 2.65 7.12 5.15
CA VAL A 180 2.36 6.86 6.55
C VAL A 180 1.04 7.51 6.92
N PHE A 181 0.10 6.71 7.39
CA PHE A 181 -1.17 7.23 7.88
C PHE A 181 -1.02 7.82 9.29
N ASN A 182 -1.42 9.08 9.43
CA ASN A 182 -1.45 9.77 10.70
C ASN A 182 -2.79 10.51 10.84
N THR A 183 -3.49 10.29 11.95
CA THR A 183 -4.78 10.93 12.23
C THR A 183 -4.66 12.41 12.55
N SER A 184 -3.56 12.84 13.20
CA SER A 184 -3.40 14.22 13.67
C SER A 184 -3.44 15.27 12.55
N PRO A 185 -2.73 15.13 11.43
CA PRO A 185 -2.82 16.08 10.31
C PRO A 185 -4.23 16.14 9.71
N ILE A 186 -4.92 15.01 9.60
CA ILE A 186 -6.30 14.97 9.07
C ILE A 186 -7.24 15.75 9.97
N ILE A 187 -7.18 15.53 11.30
CA ILE A 187 -7.99 16.24 12.27
C ILE A 187 -7.71 17.74 12.18
N GLN A 188 -6.46 18.15 12.13
CA GLN A 188 -6.08 19.58 12.02
C GLN A 188 -6.63 20.19 10.72
N ASN A 189 -6.51 19.49 9.59
CA ASN A 189 -7.03 19.97 8.31
C ASN A 189 -8.56 20.07 8.32
N ILE A 190 -9.27 19.12 8.95
CA ILE A 190 -10.72 19.18 9.09
C ILE A 190 -11.16 20.35 9.98
N LEU A 191 -10.49 20.57 11.13
CA LEU A 191 -10.77 21.69 12.01
C LEU A 191 -10.50 23.06 11.37
N ALA A 192 -9.60 23.11 10.41
CA ALA A 192 -9.25 24.33 9.67
C ALA A 192 -10.25 24.70 8.57
N ILE A 193 -11.16 23.79 8.16
CA ILE A 193 -12.14 24.04 7.09
C ILE A 193 -13.07 25.18 7.44
N ASP A 194 -13.63 25.15 8.65
CA ASP A 194 -14.59 26.17 9.10
C ASP A 194 -14.50 26.39 10.61
N LYS A 195 -14.59 27.64 11.06
CA LYS A 195 -14.55 28.02 12.47
C LYS A 195 -15.72 27.50 13.32
N SER A 196 -16.74 26.98 12.68
CA SER A 196 -17.89 26.36 13.36
C SER A 196 -17.58 24.96 13.87
N ILE A 197 -16.58 24.28 13.31
CA ILE A 197 -16.20 22.91 13.68
C ILE A 197 -15.54 22.96 15.07
N VAL A 198 -16.10 22.20 16.02
CA VAL A 198 -15.66 22.20 17.42
C VAL A 198 -14.80 20.99 17.74
N SER A 199 -15.16 19.82 17.22
CA SER A 199 -14.41 18.58 17.41
C SER A 199 -14.56 17.65 16.22
N CYS A 200 -13.54 16.82 16.04
CA CYS A 200 -13.50 15.78 15.01
C CYS A 200 -12.96 14.49 15.66
N ASP A 201 -13.74 13.43 15.57
CA ASP A 201 -13.34 12.08 15.95
C ASP A 201 -13.21 11.21 14.71
N ILE A 202 -12.12 10.43 14.64
CA ILE A 202 -11.84 9.55 13.50
C ILE A 202 -11.63 8.13 14.01
N ASN A 203 -12.50 7.24 13.58
CA ASN A 203 -12.32 5.80 13.76
C ASN A 203 -11.74 5.19 12.48
N VAL A 204 -10.68 4.40 12.62
CA VAL A 204 -9.92 3.83 11.50
C VAL A 204 -10.03 2.33 11.51
N ARG A 205 -10.46 1.76 10.40
CA ARG A 205 -10.43 0.31 10.16
C ARG A 205 -9.55 0.00 8.95
N LEU A 206 -8.76 -1.04 9.07
CA LEU A 206 -7.93 -1.55 7.98
C LEU A 206 -8.70 -2.64 7.26
N SER A 207 -8.64 -2.64 5.93
CA SER A 207 -9.17 -3.71 5.11
C SER A 207 -8.19 -4.09 4.00
N LYS A 208 -8.19 -5.37 3.62
CA LYS A 208 -7.36 -5.90 2.55
C LYS A 208 -8.22 -6.73 1.62
N LYS A 209 -7.99 -6.58 0.32
CA LYS A 209 -8.68 -7.37 -0.69
C LYS A 209 -7.96 -8.71 -0.86
N ILE A 210 -8.70 -9.78 -0.83
CA ILE A 210 -8.23 -11.14 -1.12
C ILE A 210 -9.05 -11.65 -2.29
N ASP A 211 -8.38 -12.24 -3.27
CA ASP A 211 -9.02 -12.94 -4.38
C ASP A 211 -8.89 -14.46 -4.13
N PRO A 212 -9.90 -15.10 -3.50
CA PRO A 212 -9.81 -16.49 -3.14
C PRO A 212 -9.91 -17.40 -4.37
N THR A 213 -9.09 -18.45 -4.41
CA THR A 213 -9.21 -19.53 -5.41
C THR A 213 -10.21 -20.54 -4.91
N PHE A 214 -11.33 -20.69 -5.60
CA PHE A 214 -12.39 -21.62 -5.21
C PHE A 214 -11.98 -23.08 -5.47
N ASN A 215 -12.55 -23.99 -4.69
CA ASN A 215 -12.37 -25.46 -4.79
C ASN A 215 -10.94 -25.98 -4.58
N VAL A 216 -10.03 -25.15 -4.08
CA VAL A 216 -8.65 -25.54 -3.75
C VAL A 216 -8.33 -25.10 -2.32
N LYS A 217 -7.86 -26.03 -1.49
CA LYS A 217 -7.35 -25.69 -0.17
C LYS A 217 -6.05 -24.89 -0.33
N ARG A 218 -6.06 -23.61 0.02
CA ARG A 218 -4.90 -22.73 -0.10
C ARG A 218 -4.72 -21.91 1.18
N THR A 219 -3.48 -21.66 1.56
CA THR A 219 -3.14 -20.76 2.65
C THR A 219 -2.94 -19.35 2.09
N TYR A 220 -3.61 -18.38 2.68
CA TYR A 220 -3.44 -16.97 2.37
C TYR A 220 -2.79 -16.28 3.56
N THR A 221 -1.70 -15.56 3.34
CA THR A 221 -1.06 -14.74 4.36
C THR A 221 -1.54 -13.30 4.21
N ILE A 222 -2.21 -12.78 5.24
CA ILE A 222 -2.74 -11.42 5.26
C ILE A 222 -1.88 -10.62 6.24
N GLN A 223 -1.15 -9.64 5.71
CA GLN A 223 -0.28 -8.76 6.50
C GLN A 223 -0.79 -7.33 6.43
N PHE A 224 -0.98 -6.70 7.59
CA PHE A 224 -1.37 -5.29 7.68
C PHE A 224 -0.19 -4.36 8.00
N GLY A 225 1.04 -4.90 8.13
CA GLY A 225 2.22 -4.12 8.48
C GLY A 225 2.24 -3.62 9.93
N ASN A 226 1.15 -3.78 10.68
CA ASN A 226 1.01 -3.38 12.08
C ASN A 226 0.51 -4.56 12.92
N LYS A 227 0.78 -4.50 14.22
CA LYS A 227 0.21 -5.46 15.17
C LYS A 227 -1.31 -5.30 15.21
N LEU A 228 -2.02 -6.41 15.08
CA LEU A 228 -3.47 -6.44 15.33
C LEU A 228 -3.69 -6.44 16.84
N LEU A 229 -4.54 -5.53 17.30
CA LEU A 229 -4.91 -5.43 18.70
C LEU A 229 -6.27 -6.11 18.92
N ARG A 230 -6.33 -7.02 19.87
CA ARG A 230 -7.60 -7.60 20.32
C ARG A 230 -8.33 -6.61 21.21
N GLY A 231 -9.65 -6.55 21.10
CA GLY A 231 -10.49 -5.68 21.93
C GLY A 231 -10.56 -6.06 23.41
N GLY A 232 -10.18 -7.32 23.75
CA GLY A 232 -10.12 -7.86 25.11
C GLY A 232 -9.39 -9.19 25.14
N ILE A 233 -9.14 -9.73 26.33
CA ILE A 233 -8.38 -10.98 26.53
C ILE A 233 -9.11 -12.17 25.89
N ASP A 234 -10.45 -12.17 25.92
CA ASP A 234 -11.30 -13.25 25.40
C ASP A 234 -11.90 -12.94 24.02
N SER A 235 -11.54 -11.81 23.39
CA SER A 235 -12.09 -11.46 22.10
C SER A 235 -11.27 -12.07 20.96
N GLN A 236 -11.92 -12.87 20.14
CA GLN A 236 -11.36 -13.36 18.89
C GLN A 236 -11.33 -12.25 17.83
N LEU A 237 -10.33 -12.29 16.97
CA LEU A 237 -10.29 -11.41 15.81
C LEU A 237 -11.32 -11.90 14.79
N GLN A 238 -12.21 -11.01 14.40
CA GLN A 238 -13.21 -11.27 13.36
C GLN A 238 -13.13 -10.21 12.28
N SER A 239 -13.35 -10.62 11.02
CA SER A 239 -13.54 -9.67 9.93
C SER A 239 -14.96 -9.09 9.96
N ASP A 240 -15.16 -7.96 9.26
CA ASP A 240 -16.51 -7.59 8.85
C ASP A 240 -17.10 -8.70 7.97
N GLU A 241 -18.45 -8.82 7.97
CA GLU A 241 -19.16 -9.76 7.10
C GLU A 241 -18.99 -9.35 5.62
N PHE A 242 -18.84 -10.35 4.75
CA PHE A 242 -18.74 -10.17 3.31
C PHE A 242 -19.46 -11.29 2.56
N TYR A 243 -19.87 -10.99 1.33
CA TYR A 243 -20.56 -11.97 0.51
C TYR A 243 -19.57 -12.83 -0.28
N VAL A 244 -19.79 -14.12 -0.27
CA VAL A 244 -19.15 -15.08 -1.18
C VAL A 244 -20.21 -15.77 -2.02
N LEU A 245 -19.85 -16.15 -3.24
CA LEU A 245 -20.69 -17.00 -4.07
C LEU A 245 -20.33 -18.47 -3.79
N ASP A 246 -21.31 -19.28 -3.42
CA ASP A 246 -21.11 -20.72 -3.31
C ASP A 246 -21.07 -21.41 -4.69
N ALA A 247 -20.81 -22.71 -4.71
CA ALA A 247 -20.76 -23.50 -5.94
C ALA A 247 -22.06 -23.46 -6.77
N GLY A 248 -23.19 -23.11 -6.15
CA GLY A 248 -24.47 -22.89 -6.79
C GLY A 248 -24.75 -21.47 -7.25
N ASN A 249 -23.72 -20.60 -7.23
CA ASN A 249 -23.81 -19.16 -7.54
C ASN A 249 -24.77 -18.37 -6.61
N THR A 250 -24.99 -18.88 -5.39
CA THR A 250 -25.82 -18.25 -4.36
C THR A 250 -24.92 -17.40 -3.46
N GLN A 251 -25.34 -16.16 -3.22
CA GLN A 251 -24.63 -15.28 -2.28
C GLN A 251 -24.84 -15.77 -0.85
N ARG A 252 -23.73 -15.98 -0.14
CA ARG A 252 -23.71 -16.27 1.29
C ARG A 252 -22.93 -15.23 2.03
N LEU A 253 -23.47 -14.76 3.14
CA LEU A 253 -22.81 -13.87 4.06
C LEU A 253 -21.89 -14.69 4.96
N VAL A 254 -20.61 -14.35 4.97
CA VAL A 254 -19.58 -15.05 5.76
C VAL A 254 -18.67 -14.02 6.44
N ASN A 255 -18.01 -14.44 7.50
CA ASN A 255 -16.92 -13.70 8.13
C ASN A 255 -15.70 -14.61 8.29
N LEU A 256 -14.54 -14.00 8.42
CA LEU A 256 -13.33 -14.70 8.85
C LEU A 256 -13.22 -14.55 10.36
N GLU A 257 -13.04 -15.66 11.05
CA GLU A 257 -12.87 -15.70 12.49
C GLU A 257 -11.52 -16.30 12.83
N GLU A 258 -10.85 -15.74 13.83
CA GLU A 258 -9.61 -16.29 14.35
C GLU A 258 -9.90 -17.66 14.97
N VAL A 259 -9.18 -18.69 14.51
CA VAL A 259 -9.06 -19.94 15.24
C VAL A 259 -7.85 -19.83 16.14
N PRO A 260 -8.04 -19.64 17.45
CA PRO A 260 -6.91 -19.52 18.37
C PRO A 260 -6.04 -20.77 18.23
N ASN A 261 -4.73 -20.57 18.11
CA ASN A 261 -3.82 -21.68 18.22
C ASN A 261 -4.04 -22.29 19.61
N SER A 262 -4.37 -23.56 19.66
CA SER A 262 -4.58 -24.29 20.91
C SER A 262 -3.30 -24.52 21.74
N TYR A 263 -2.24 -23.81 21.40
CA TYR A 263 -1.07 -23.68 22.27
C TYR A 263 -1.38 -22.68 23.39
N THR A 264 -2.10 -23.17 24.38
CA THR A 264 -2.24 -22.53 25.69
C THR A 264 -0.92 -22.70 26.47
N GLY A 265 0.17 -22.17 25.91
CA GLY A 265 1.45 -22.10 26.61
C GLY A 265 1.56 -20.82 27.42
N ILE A 266 2.38 -20.84 28.46
CA ILE A 266 2.72 -19.64 29.22
C ILE A 266 3.59 -18.74 28.34
N GLU A 267 3.04 -17.61 27.87
CA GLU A 267 3.76 -16.64 27.03
C GLU A 267 4.74 -15.80 27.86
N LYS A 268 4.40 -15.49 29.11
CA LYS A 268 5.23 -14.64 29.97
C LYS A 268 4.95 -14.91 31.45
N ILE A 269 6.01 -15.02 32.23
CA ILE A 269 5.96 -15.03 33.69
C ILE A 269 6.43 -13.67 34.20
N THR A 270 5.60 -12.97 34.98
CA THR A 270 5.97 -11.71 35.62
C THR A 270 6.14 -11.94 37.11
N ILE A 271 7.32 -11.62 37.63
CA ILE A 271 7.58 -11.70 39.06
C ILE A 271 6.96 -10.48 39.74
N THR A 272 5.95 -10.72 40.56
CA THR A 272 5.27 -9.65 41.31
C THR A 272 5.92 -9.34 42.65
N ASN A 273 6.57 -10.33 43.25
CA ASN A 273 7.37 -10.18 44.47
C ASN A 273 8.59 -11.10 44.39
N PRO A 274 9.79 -10.55 44.14
CA PRO A 274 10.99 -11.35 43.97
C PRO A 274 11.53 -11.97 45.27
N GLY A 275 11.06 -11.50 46.41
CA GLY A 275 11.62 -11.90 47.71
C GLY A 275 13.06 -11.45 47.91
N TYR A 276 13.68 -11.85 49.03
CA TYR A 276 15.08 -11.60 49.32
C TYR A 276 15.65 -12.68 50.26
N GLY A 277 16.94 -12.80 50.33
CA GLY A 277 17.63 -13.67 51.28
C GLY A 277 17.68 -15.16 50.88
N TYR A 278 17.54 -15.46 49.59
CA TYR A 278 17.71 -16.83 49.10
C TYR A 278 19.15 -17.28 49.16
N THR A 279 19.40 -18.40 49.83
CA THR A 279 20.70 -19.07 49.88
C THR A 279 20.84 -20.24 48.91
N GLU A 280 19.69 -20.75 48.44
CA GLU A 280 19.59 -21.82 47.44
C GLU A 280 18.57 -21.44 46.35
N ILE A 281 18.71 -22.01 45.16
CA ILE A 281 17.83 -21.78 44.04
C ILE A 281 16.40 -22.26 44.39
N PRO A 282 15.38 -21.41 44.42
CA PRO A 282 14.03 -21.82 44.78
C PRO A 282 13.42 -22.71 43.69
N THR A 283 12.68 -23.72 44.13
CA THR A 283 11.90 -24.58 43.22
C THR A 283 10.70 -23.82 42.71
N VAL A 284 10.52 -23.75 41.39
CA VAL A 284 9.36 -23.15 40.76
C VAL A 284 8.29 -24.21 40.50
N THR A 285 7.10 -24.00 41.07
CA THR A 285 5.94 -24.84 40.82
C THR A 285 4.91 -24.06 40.02
N ILE A 286 4.50 -24.59 38.87
CA ILE A 286 3.45 -24.01 38.03
C ILE A 286 2.18 -24.78 38.30
N THR A 287 1.12 -24.07 38.71
CA THR A 287 -0.20 -24.66 38.98
C THR A 287 -1.20 -24.09 37.98
N GLY A 288 -2.06 -24.94 37.44
CA GLY A 288 -3.10 -24.60 36.47
C GLY A 288 -3.72 -25.86 35.89
N ASP A 289 -4.60 -25.71 34.94
CA ASP A 289 -5.30 -26.80 34.24
C ASP A 289 -4.48 -27.37 33.06
N GLY A 290 -3.35 -26.73 32.72
CA GLY A 290 -2.41 -27.19 31.69
C GLY A 290 -1.36 -28.17 32.21
N SER A 291 -0.61 -28.78 31.30
CA SER A 291 0.51 -29.68 31.60
C SER A 291 1.76 -29.36 30.78
N GLY A 292 2.92 -29.77 31.28
CA GLY A 292 4.19 -29.68 30.57
C GLY A 292 4.93 -28.32 30.64
N ALA A 293 4.41 -27.33 31.35
CA ALA A 293 5.14 -26.08 31.58
C ALA A 293 6.25 -26.27 32.61
N THR A 294 7.44 -25.79 32.31
CA THR A 294 8.59 -25.81 33.20
C THR A 294 9.21 -24.42 33.32
N ALA A 295 9.69 -24.05 34.50
CA ALA A 295 10.44 -22.84 34.72
C ALA A 295 11.58 -23.08 35.70
N VAL A 296 12.66 -22.34 35.56
CA VAL A 296 13.84 -22.41 36.44
C VAL A 296 14.06 -21.00 36.99
N ALA A 297 14.24 -20.91 38.31
CA ALA A 297 14.68 -19.68 38.94
C ALA A 297 16.21 -19.57 38.89
N THR A 298 16.71 -18.35 38.81
CA THR A 298 18.13 -18.04 38.93
C THR A 298 18.31 -16.97 40.00
N ILE A 299 19.22 -17.18 40.93
CA ILE A 299 19.60 -16.16 41.91
C ILE A 299 20.71 -15.32 41.28
N ILE A 300 20.51 -14.00 41.29
CA ILE A 300 21.47 -13.01 40.74
C ILE A 300 22.16 -12.33 41.92
#